data_a2d05724b4e4a641118c0fb971ee4183
#
_entry.id   a2d05724b4e4a641118c0fb971ee4183
#
_cell.length_a   1.000
_cell.length_b   1.000
_cell.length_c   1.000
_cell.angle_alpha   90.00
_cell.angle_beta   90.00
_cell.angle_gamma   90.00
#
_symmetry.space_group_name_H-M   'P 1'
#
loop_
_entity.id
_entity.type
_entity.pdbx_description
1 polymer ?
#
loop_
_entity_poly.entity_id
_entity_poly.type
_entity_poly.pdbx_seq_one_letter_code
_entity_poly.pdbx_strand_id
1 'polypeptide(L)'
;MAALTQAQIESWITEQATGTFHYTKVLDGQIPPKLYNKLRAIMHKCKLKGIAYPVPSKGDGWWRPADNSLDELQWWDSEEIEKDNLLLPLTINNYCIIPRPSLVVISGKYNAGKSAFCLNTVALNVPKWGGYLDLYVSEGAELIKPKLAKLGITEAPAFRTYRRTENFADVINPDNLSVIDYLRVNMEQSYAVTEKLFEIFNKLKTGIAVVAMQKPPGERKLAFGGAGTAFEPSLYVGMESNGSNTGWIGFEKIKIPRQYGGVDPYKVKIEYRIDSGATFYDIHEKIEA
;
A
#
# COMPACT_ATOMS: atom_id res chain seq x y z
N MET A 1 38.36 -32.84 -5.91
CA MET A 1 37.10 -32.06 -5.81
C MET A 1 35.94 -33.05 -5.95
N ALA A 2 35.05 -33.08 -4.98
CA ALA A 2 33.87 -33.93 -5.05
C ALA A 2 33.02 -33.54 -6.28
N ALA A 3 32.45 -34.53 -6.97
CA ALA A 3 31.62 -34.28 -8.15
C ALA A 3 30.33 -33.55 -7.73
N LEU A 4 29.99 -32.45 -8.42
CA LEU A 4 28.72 -31.73 -8.21
C LEU A 4 27.55 -32.71 -8.43
N THR A 5 26.75 -32.96 -7.41
CA THR A 5 25.62 -33.87 -7.46
C THR A 5 24.29 -33.11 -7.39
N GLN A 6 23.24 -33.69 -7.95
CA GLN A 6 21.90 -33.14 -7.89
C GLN A 6 21.41 -33.06 -6.43
N ALA A 7 21.64 -34.09 -5.63
CA ALA A 7 21.23 -34.15 -4.24
C ALA A 7 21.80 -33.01 -3.38
N GLN A 8 23.09 -32.66 -3.59
CA GLN A 8 23.69 -31.53 -2.88
C GLN A 8 23.01 -30.19 -3.20
N ILE A 9 22.58 -29.99 -4.45
CA ILE A 9 21.89 -28.77 -4.87
C ILE A 9 20.47 -28.73 -4.31
N GLU A 10 19.75 -29.86 -4.36
CA GLU A 10 18.42 -29.99 -3.80
C GLU A 10 18.42 -29.69 -2.28
N SER A 11 19.35 -30.29 -1.53
CA SER A 11 19.52 -30.05 -0.08
C SER A 11 19.83 -28.58 0.21
N TRP A 12 20.77 -27.97 -0.52
CA TRP A 12 21.09 -26.56 -0.34
C TRP A 12 19.88 -25.64 -0.61
N ILE A 13 19.08 -25.94 -1.66
CA ILE A 13 17.87 -25.15 -1.96
C ILE A 13 16.83 -25.26 -0.87
N THR A 14 16.61 -26.45 -0.31
CA THR A 14 15.56 -26.70 0.69
C THR A 14 15.95 -26.26 2.10
N GLU A 15 17.22 -26.28 2.43
CA GLU A 15 17.70 -26.06 3.81
C GLU A 15 18.33 -24.70 4.02
N GLN A 16 18.93 -24.11 2.96
CA GLN A 16 19.78 -22.92 3.12
C GLN A 16 19.35 -21.72 2.26
N ALA A 17 18.73 -21.98 1.08
CA ALA A 17 18.37 -20.89 0.19
C ALA A 17 17.20 -20.08 0.78
N THR A 18 17.40 -18.77 0.94
CA THR A 18 16.37 -17.82 1.36
C THR A 18 16.09 -16.82 0.24
N GLY A 19 14.79 -16.52 0.02
CA GLY A 19 14.37 -15.55 -0.97
C GLY A 19 14.78 -15.94 -2.40
N THR A 20 15.26 -14.96 -3.19
CA THR A 20 15.69 -15.19 -4.58
C THR A 20 17.20 -15.27 -4.68
N PHE A 21 17.71 -16.21 -5.47
CA PHE A 21 19.13 -16.40 -5.70
C PHE A 21 19.46 -16.60 -7.18
N HIS A 22 20.64 -16.19 -7.60
CA HIS A 22 21.15 -16.55 -8.92
C HIS A 22 21.79 -17.95 -8.87
N TYR A 23 21.57 -18.80 -9.88
CA TYR A 23 22.04 -20.21 -9.84
C TYR A 23 23.54 -20.35 -9.59
N THR A 24 24.37 -19.36 -9.99
CA THR A 24 25.82 -19.39 -9.72
C THR A 24 26.18 -19.20 -8.25
N LYS A 25 25.21 -18.81 -7.39
CA LYS A 25 25.39 -18.65 -5.95
C LYS A 25 25.02 -19.89 -5.14
N VAL A 26 24.51 -20.93 -5.82
CA VAL A 26 24.24 -22.24 -5.18
C VAL A 26 25.54 -22.76 -4.55
N LEU A 27 25.42 -23.40 -3.39
CA LEU A 27 26.56 -23.84 -2.57
C LEU A 27 27.56 -22.68 -2.31
N ASP A 28 27.04 -21.51 -1.96
CA ASP A 28 27.80 -20.30 -1.63
C ASP A 28 28.79 -19.83 -2.73
N GLY A 29 28.44 -20.14 -3.98
CA GLY A 29 29.24 -19.78 -5.13
C GLY A 29 30.53 -20.59 -5.32
N GLN A 30 30.69 -21.70 -4.60
CA GLN A 30 31.87 -22.57 -4.68
C GLN A 30 31.92 -23.44 -5.96
N ILE A 31 30.96 -23.25 -6.87
CA ILE A 31 30.87 -24.04 -8.14
C ILE A 31 31.74 -23.40 -9.21
N PRO A 32 32.72 -24.12 -9.76
CA PRO A 32 33.55 -23.61 -10.84
C PRO A 32 32.74 -23.30 -12.10
N PRO A 33 33.05 -22.20 -12.85
CA PRO A 33 32.32 -21.81 -14.06
C PRO A 33 32.15 -22.91 -15.13
N LYS A 34 33.12 -23.80 -15.25
CA LYS A 34 33.07 -24.95 -16.13
C LYS A 34 31.90 -25.93 -15.87
N LEU A 35 31.31 -25.87 -14.66
CA LEU A 35 30.17 -26.71 -14.29
C LEU A 35 28.82 -25.98 -14.40
N TYR A 36 28.76 -24.72 -14.83
CA TYR A 36 27.51 -23.96 -14.92
C TYR A 36 26.46 -24.58 -15.84
N ASN A 37 26.85 -25.19 -16.95
CA ASN A 37 25.91 -25.89 -17.83
C ASN A 37 25.29 -27.12 -17.14
N LYS A 38 26.08 -27.88 -16.39
CA LYS A 38 25.57 -28.96 -15.53
C LYS A 38 24.64 -28.47 -14.46
N LEU A 39 24.99 -27.34 -13.82
CA LEU A 39 24.17 -26.70 -12.79
C LEU A 39 22.83 -26.23 -13.33
N ARG A 40 22.79 -25.58 -14.52
CA ARG A 40 21.54 -25.20 -15.18
C ARG A 40 20.63 -26.40 -15.44
N ALA A 41 21.18 -27.51 -15.91
CA ALA A 41 20.43 -28.74 -16.11
C ALA A 41 19.85 -29.30 -14.81
N ILE A 42 20.60 -29.22 -13.70
CA ILE A 42 20.12 -29.62 -12.38
C ILE A 42 19.02 -28.66 -11.88
N MET A 43 19.18 -27.34 -12.05
CA MET A 43 18.15 -26.37 -11.71
C MET A 43 16.83 -26.64 -12.48
N HIS A 44 16.92 -27.00 -13.74
CA HIS A 44 15.74 -27.41 -14.51
C HIS A 44 15.07 -28.66 -13.91
N LYS A 45 15.84 -29.65 -13.47
CA LYS A 45 15.30 -30.82 -12.76
C LYS A 45 14.66 -30.45 -11.43
N CYS A 46 15.25 -29.50 -10.67
CA CYS A 46 14.66 -28.97 -9.44
C CYS A 46 13.28 -28.33 -9.73
N LYS A 47 13.14 -27.62 -10.87
CA LYS A 47 11.83 -27.09 -11.30
C LYS A 47 10.82 -28.22 -11.54
N LEU A 48 11.21 -29.26 -12.29
CA LEU A 48 10.33 -30.40 -12.58
C LEU A 48 9.89 -31.15 -11.31
N LYS A 49 10.74 -31.15 -10.27
CA LYS A 49 10.43 -31.73 -8.97
C LYS A 49 9.68 -30.77 -8.03
N GLY A 50 9.41 -29.52 -8.43
CA GLY A 50 8.75 -28.55 -7.58
C GLY A 50 9.60 -28.02 -6.42
N ILE A 51 10.94 -28.12 -6.50
CA ILE A 51 11.88 -27.70 -5.43
C ILE A 51 12.26 -26.23 -5.58
N ALA A 52 12.39 -25.73 -6.82
CA ALA A 52 12.72 -24.34 -7.10
C ALA A 52 12.08 -23.87 -8.40
N TYR A 53 11.76 -22.58 -8.48
CA TYR A 53 11.14 -21.96 -9.64
C TYR A 53 11.98 -20.79 -10.16
N PRO A 54 12.05 -20.57 -11.50
CA PRO A 54 12.70 -19.39 -12.05
C PRO A 54 11.93 -18.11 -11.69
N VAL A 55 12.65 -16.98 -11.60
CA VAL A 55 12.10 -15.65 -11.33
C VAL A 55 12.34 -14.75 -12.55
N PRO A 56 11.47 -14.79 -13.57
CA PRO A 56 11.67 -14.09 -14.84
C PRO A 56 11.83 -12.58 -14.71
N SER A 57 11.17 -11.96 -13.72
CA SER A 57 11.25 -10.52 -13.44
C SER A 57 12.66 -10.04 -13.07
N LYS A 58 13.53 -10.93 -12.58
CA LYS A 58 14.94 -10.64 -12.25
C LYS A 58 15.92 -10.99 -13.38
N GLY A 59 15.43 -11.54 -14.49
CA GLY A 59 16.24 -11.97 -15.63
C GLY A 59 16.65 -13.43 -15.58
N ASP A 60 17.45 -13.85 -16.59
CA ASP A 60 17.92 -15.23 -16.71
C ASP A 60 18.82 -15.62 -15.53
N GLY A 61 18.65 -16.86 -15.10
CA GLY A 61 19.48 -17.45 -14.06
C GLY A 61 19.04 -17.18 -12.62
N TRP A 62 17.97 -16.39 -12.40
CA TRP A 62 17.40 -16.17 -11.09
C TRP A 62 16.31 -17.18 -10.73
N TRP A 63 16.39 -17.69 -9.50
CA TRP A 63 15.52 -18.73 -8.95
C TRP A 63 15.04 -18.37 -7.55
N ARG A 64 13.98 -19.02 -7.11
CA ARG A 64 13.54 -19.05 -5.72
C ARG A 64 13.25 -20.49 -5.29
N PRO A 65 13.41 -20.85 -4.01
CA PRO A 65 12.87 -22.10 -3.45
C PRO A 65 11.35 -22.17 -3.67
N ALA A 66 10.80 -23.37 -3.72
CA ALA A 66 9.37 -23.55 -3.58
C ALA A 66 8.97 -23.10 -2.17
N ASP A 67 7.95 -22.26 -2.11
CA ASP A 67 7.30 -21.88 -0.86
C ASP A 67 6.11 -22.83 -0.67
N ASN A 68 6.19 -23.68 0.32
CA ASN A 68 5.14 -24.63 0.69
C ASN A 68 4.47 -24.21 2.00
N SER A 69 4.74 -23.01 2.51
CA SER A 69 4.05 -22.48 3.68
C SER A 69 2.59 -22.19 3.34
N LEU A 70 1.72 -22.63 4.24
CA LEU A 70 0.28 -22.36 4.15
C LEU A 70 -0.16 -21.81 5.50
N ASP A 71 -0.80 -20.66 5.48
CA ASP A 71 -1.46 -20.08 6.63
C ASP A 71 -2.93 -20.49 6.58
N GLU A 72 -3.34 -21.44 7.42
CA GLU A 72 -4.73 -21.85 7.52
C GLU A 72 -5.56 -20.76 8.19
N LEU A 73 -6.59 -20.29 7.49
CA LEU A 73 -7.54 -19.32 8.03
C LEU A 73 -8.66 -20.02 8.78
N GLN A 74 -8.71 -19.82 10.09
CA GLN A 74 -9.83 -20.25 10.96
C GLN A 74 -10.95 -19.19 10.87
N TRP A 75 -11.57 -19.08 9.70
CA TRP A 75 -12.56 -18.04 9.40
C TRP A 75 -13.81 -18.09 10.31
N TRP A 76 -14.12 -19.26 10.87
CA TRP A 76 -15.24 -19.47 11.78
C TRP A 76 -15.02 -18.87 13.17
N ASP A 77 -13.76 -18.63 13.57
CA ASP A 77 -13.38 -18.01 14.84
C ASP A 77 -13.08 -16.51 14.67
N SER A 78 -13.29 -15.96 13.46
CA SER A 78 -13.02 -14.54 13.20
C SER A 78 -14.05 -13.67 13.94
N GLU A 79 -13.54 -12.64 14.62
CA GLU A 79 -14.38 -11.62 15.24
C GLU A 79 -15.14 -10.80 14.19
N GLU A 80 -16.28 -10.22 14.58
CA GLU A 80 -16.98 -9.25 13.73
C GLU A 80 -16.08 -8.07 13.39
N ILE A 81 -16.20 -7.58 12.15
CA ILE A 81 -15.40 -6.42 11.71
C ILE A 81 -15.80 -5.20 12.51
N GLU A 82 -14.85 -4.63 13.24
CA GLU A 82 -15.04 -3.38 13.97
C GLU A 82 -15.34 -2.24 12.99
N LYS A 83 -16.48 -1.55 13.18
CA LYS A 83 -17.00 -0.59 12.20
C LYS A 83 -16.15 0.69 12.08
N ASP A 84 -15.43 1.06 13.13
CA ASP A 84 -14.70 2.33 13.21
C ASP A 84 -13.20 2.12 13.41
N ASN A 85 -12.63 1.10 12.77
CA ASN A 85 -11.20 0.83 12.79
C ASN A 85 -10.36 2.01 12.30
N LEU A 86 -10.88 2.76 11.33
CA LEU A 86 -10.26 3.92 10.75
C LEU A 86 -11.33 5.01 10.56
N LEU A 87 -11.08 6.19 11.09
CA LEU A 87 -11.91 7.37 10.85
C LEU A 87 -11.31 8.16 9.68
N LEU A 88 -12.14 8.43 8.68
CA LEU A 88 -11.77 9.19 7.48
C LEU A 88 -12.54 10.51 7.44
N PRO A 89 -11.95 11.60 6.93
CA PRO A 89 -12.65 12.88 6.76
C PRO A 89 -13.74 12.77 5.70
N LEU A 90 -14.54 13.84 5.55
CA LEU A 90 -15.53 13.99 4.49
C LEU A 90 -16.64 12.91 4.53
N THR A 91 -17.10 12.55 5.72
CA THR A 91 -18.22 11.62 5.93
C THR A 91 -18.08 10.22 5.28
N ILE A 92 -16.88 9.86 4.80
CA ILE A 92 -16.62 8.61 4.07
C ILE A 92 -17.07 7.37 4.86
N ASN A 93 -16.91 7.39 6.19
CA ASN A 93 -17.30 6.27 7.05
C ASN A 93 -18.82 5.97 7.04
N ASN A 94 -19.66 6.89 6.54
CA ASN A 94 -21.06 6.61 6.33
C ASN A 94 -21.27 5.53 5.24
N TYR A 95 -20.36 5.42 4.29
CA TYR A 95 -20.49 4.61 3.09
C TYR A 95 -19.71 3.31 3.08
N CYS A 96 -18.71 3.17 3.98
CA CYS A 96 -17.85 1.99 3.98
C CYS A 96 -17.36 1.59 5.37
N ILE A 97 -16.96 0.34 5.50
CA ILE A 97 -16.23 -0.21 6.64
C ILE A 97 -14.83 -0.56 6.16
N ILE A 98 -13.82 -0.16 6.92
CA ILE A 98 -12.42 -0.49 6.65
C ILE A 98 -11.99 -1.62 7.59
N PRO A 99 -11.85 -2.87 7.08
CA PRO A 99 -11.39 -4.00 7.90
C PRO A 99 -9.89 -3.86 8.23
N ARG A 100 -9.38 -4.73 9.09
CA ARG A 100 -7.95 -4.87 9.37
C ARG A 100 -7.48 -6.26 8.95
N PRO A 101 -6.33 -6.42 8.26
CA PRO A 101 -5.52 -5.33 7.67
C PRO A 101 -6.17 -4.70 6.43
N SER A 102 -5.81 -3.44 6.12
CA SER A 102 -6.34 -2.75 4.93
C SER A 102 -5.36 -1.78 4.30
N LEU A 103 -5.49 -1.64 3.00
CA LEU A 103 -4.94 -0.54 2.22
C LEU A 103 -6.07 0.40 1.78
N VAL A 104 -5.90 1.70 2.00
CA VAL A 104 -6.79 2.76 1.53
C VAL A 104 -6.00 3.65 0.58
N VAL A 105 -6.51 3.88 -0.62
CA VAL A 105 -5.87 4.75 -1.62
C VAL A 105 -6.70 5.99 -1.85
N ILE A 106 -6.02 7.15 -1.79
CA ILE A 106 -6.59 8.45 -2.10
C ILE A 106 -5.87 9.00 -3.32
N SER A 107 -6.54 8.98 -4.46
CA SER A 107 -5.98 9.52 -5.70
C SER A 107 -6.52 10.92 -5.98
N GLY A 108 -5.69 11.82 -6.49
CA GLY A 108 -6.17 13.17 -6.84
C GLY A 108 -5.17 13.97 -7.65
N LYS A 109 -5.66 14.96 -8.40
CA LYS A 109 -4.85 15.96 -9.10
C LYS A 109 -4.09 16.87 -8.13
N TYR A 110 -3.25 17.73 -8.65
CA TYR A 110 -2.64 18.80 -7.85
C TYR A 110 -3.73 19.66 -7.22
N ASN A 111 -3.50 20.09 -5.98
CA ASN A 111 -4.42 20.95 -5.22
C ASN A 111 -5.82 20.37 -4.97
N ALA A 112 -6.01 19.06 -5.16
CA ALA A 112 -7.27 18.40 -4.82
C ALA A 112 -7.44 18.13 -3.31
N GLY A 113 -6.49 18.50 -2.45
CA GLY A 113 -6.62 18.36 -1.00
C GLY A 113 -6.11 17.03 -0.44
N LYS A 114 -5.30 16.24 -1.16
CA LYS A 114 -4.76 14.97 -0.66
C LYS A 114 -4.03 15.10 0.66
N SER A 115 -3.14 16.10 0.79
CA SER A 115 -2.41 16.35 2.04
C SER A 115 -3.35 16.75 3.18
N ALA A 116 -4.37 17.58 2.90
CA ALA A 116 -5.42 17.88 3.89
C ALA A 116 -6.13 16.60 4.31
N PHE A 117 -6.46 15.71 3.37
CA PHE A 117 -7.09 14.43 3.67
C PHE A 117 -6.21 13.56 4.59
N CYS A 118 -4.93 13.42 4.28
CA CYS A 118 -3.98 12.67 5.11
C CYS A 118 -3.87 13.25 6.52
N LEU A 119 -3.72 14.57 6.64
CA LEU A 119 -3.59 15.23 7.94
C LEU A 119 -4.86 15.16 8.79
N ASN A 120 -6.05 15.30 8.16
CA ASN A 120 -7.32 15.09 8.86
C ASN A 120 -7.49 13.62 9.29
N THR A 121 -7.08 12.66 8.45
CA THR A 121 -7.07 11.25 8.84
C THR A 121 -6.21 11.03 10.08
N VAL A 122 -5.01 11.62 10.14
CA VAL A 122 -4.15 11.58 11.34
C VAL A 122 -4.89 12.17 12.53
N ALA A 123 -5.39 13.40 12.43
CA ALA A 123 -6.04 14.10 13.54
C ALA A 123 -7.24 13.33 14.11
N LEU A 124 -8.08 12.76 13.25
CA LEU A 124 -9.25 11.96 13.64
C LEU A 124 -8.86 10.66 14.37
N ASN A 125 -7.69 10.10 14.08
CA ASN A 125 -7.28 8.79 14.59
C ASN A 125 -6.28 8.84 15.76
N VAL A 126 -5.71 10.01 16.09
CA VAL A 126 -4.83 10.16 17.25
C VAL A 126 -5.47 9.62 18.55
N PRO A 127 -6.76 9.87 18.86
CA PRO A 127 -7.35 9.37 20.11
C PRO A 127 -7.41 7.83 20.19
N LYS A 128 -7.53 7.16 19.06
CA LYS A 128 -7.66 5.69 19.00
C LYS A 128 -6.32 4.99 18.81
N TRP A 129 -5.47 5.49 17.92
CA TRP A 129 -4.22 4.84 17.53
C TRP A 129 -3.00 5.35 18.33
N GLY A 130 -3.00 6.62 18.78
CA GLY A 130 -1.93 7.18 19.60
C GLY A 130 -0.53 6.86 19.08
N GLY A 131 0.30 6.24 19.91
CA GLY A 131 1.67 5.83 19.57
C GLY A 131 1.79 4.76 18.46
N TYR A 132 0.68 4.20 18.00
CA TYR A 132 0.60 3.26 16.89
C TYR A 132 0.19 3.93 15.57
N LEU A 133 0.39 5.26 15.44
CA LEU A 133 0.14 6.02 14.23
C LEU A 133 1.44 6.62 13.72
N ASP A 134 1.72 6.38 12.45
CA ASP A 134 2.89 6.89 11.74
C ASP A 134 2.46 7.74 10.54
N LEU A 135 2.94 8.99 10.48
CA LEU A 135 2.75 9.89 9.34
C LEU A 135 4.05 9.99 8.53
N TYR A 136 4.00 9.63 7.27
CA TYR A 136 5.11 9.76 6.33
C TYR A 136 4.83 10.90 5.35
N VAL A 137 5.74 11.88 5.29
CA VAL A 137 5.60 13.07 4.46
C VAL A 137 6.83 13.28 3.57
N SER A 138 6.63 13.93 2.44
CA SER A 138 7.72 14.38 1.58
C SER A 138 8.18 15.80 1.88
N GLU A 139 7.33 16.59 2.57
CA GLU A 139 7.58 17.99 2.92
C GLU A 139 8.41 18.12 4.20
N GLY A 140 8.94 19.32 4.45
CA GLY A 140 9.63 19.66 5.69
C GLY A 140 8.67 20.00 6.84
N ALA A 141 9.19 19.95 8.07
CA ALA A 141 8.41 20.21 9.28
C ALA A 141 7.77 21.62 9.29
N GLU A 142 8.43 22.59 8.70
CA GLU A 142 7.97 23.99 8.57
C GLU A 142 6.66 24.12 7.78
N LEU A 143 6.40 23.22 6.85
CA LEU A 143 5.17 23.19 6.04
C LEU A 143 4.05 22.38 6.71
N ILE A 144 4.40 21.40 7.51
CA ILE A 144 3.44 20.49 8.19
C ILE A 144 2.92 21.11 9.48
N LYS A 145 3.79 21.74 10.27
CA LYS A 145 3.44 22.31 11.57
C LYS A 145 2.23 23.27 11.55
N PRO A 146 2.16 24.27 10.66
CA PRO A 146 1.01 25.18 10.62
C PRO A 146 -0.29 24.48 10.20
N LYS A 147 -0.21 23.43 9.37
CA LYS A 147 -1.37 22.64 8.95
C LYS A 147 -1.90 21.80 10.12
N LEU A 148 -1.01 21.13 10.88
CA LEU A 148 -1.39 20.38 12.08
C LEU A 148 -1.97 21.26 13.18
N ALA A 149 -1.40 22.46 13.39
CA ALA A 149 -1.93 23.42 14.35
C ALA A 149 -3.38 23.83 14.05
N LYS A 150 -3.75 23.97 12.77
CA LYS A 150 -5.14 24.23 12.37
C LYS A 150 -6.09 23.06 12.68
N LEU A 151 -5.56 21.85 12.80
CA LEU A 151 -6.31 20.65 13.20
C LEU A 151 -6.29 20.42 14.72
N GLY A 152 -5.82 21.41 15.50
CA GLY A 152 -5.76 21.35 16.97
C GLY A 152 -4.54 20.60 17.52
N ILE A 153 -3.56 20.25 16.68
CA ILE A 153 -2.33 19.57 17.09
C ILE A 153 -1.22 20.63 17.20
N THR A 154 -1.05 21.21 18.37
CA THR A 154 -0.12 22.34 18.63
C THR A 154 1.14 21.94 19.38
N GLU A 155 1.11 20.81 20.08
CA GLU A 155 2.21 20.29 20.91
C GLU A 155 2.76 18.98 20.33
N ALA A 156 3.78 18.42 20.96
CA ALA A 156 4.35 17.14 20.57
C ALA A 156 3.27 16.04 20.65
N PRO A 157 2.85 15.47 19.51
CA PRO A 157 1.74 14.53 19.48
C PRO A 157 2.17 13.12 19.92
N ALA A 158 1.18 12.29 20.24
CA ALA A 158 1.43 10.88 20.52
C ALA A 158 1.90 10.09 19.30
N PHE A 159 1.59 10.56 18.06
CA PHE A 159 1.99 9.90 16.81
C PHE A 159 3.39 10.34 16.35
N ARG A 160 3.98 9.55 15.44
CA ARG A 160 5.32 9.82 14.90
C ARG A 160 5.23 10.36 13.48
N THR A 161 6.11 11.30 13.13
CA THR A 161 6.19 11.86 11.77
C THR A 161 7.58 11.62 11.19
N TYR A 162 7.62 11.10 9.98
CA TYR A 162 8.85 10.76 9.27
C TYR A 162 8.90 11.44 7.90
N ARG A 163 10.08 11.92 7.51
CA ARG A 163 10.32 12.35 6.14
C ARG A 163 10.74 11.16 5.31
N ARG A 164 9.89 10.75 4.34
CA ARG A 164 10.17 9.62 3.45
C ARG A 164 9.42 9.76 2.14
N THR A 165 10.03 9.28 1.04
CA THR A 165 9.47 9.42 -0.31
C THR A 165 9.33 8.12 -1.08
N GLU A 166 9.99 7.02 -0.62
CA GLU A 166 10.00 5.72 -1.32
C GLU A 166 10.30 4.57 -0.36
N ASN A 167 10.15 3.32 -0.84
CA ASN A 167 10.43 2.08 -0.11
C ASN A 167 9.72 2.02 1.25
N PHE A 168 8.44 2.35 1.26
CA PHE A 168 7.66 2.43 2.50
C PHE A 168 7.51 1.07 3.18
N ALA A 169 7.41 -0.03 2.41
CA ALA A 169 7.31 -1.39 2.93
C ALA A 169 8.47 -1.78 3.86
N ASP A 170 9.66 -1.17 3.68
CA ASP A 170 10.81 -1.45 4.54
C ASP A 170 10.64 -0.91 5.97
N VAL A 171 9.84 0.13 6.16
CA VAL A 171 9.80 0.91 7.41
C VAL A 171 8.44 0.97 8.10
N ILE A 172 7.33 0.71 7.39
CA ILE A 172 6.02 0.69 8.04
C ILE A 172 5.96 -0.43 9.08
N ASN A 173 5.35 -0.12 10.22
CA ASN A 173 5.04 -1.13 11.21
C ASN A 173 3.80 -1.93 10.76
N PRO A 174 3.86 -3.28 10.72
CA PRO A 174 2.76 -4.13 10.26
C PRO A 174 1.43 -3.94 11.00
N ASP A 175 1.48 -3.43 12.23
CA ASP A 175 0.33 -3.34 13.13
C ASP A 175 -0.16 -1.90 13.34
N ASN A 176 0.55 -0.90 12.77
CA ASN A 176 0.23 0.51 12.94
C ASN A 176 -0.75 1.04 11.87
N LEU A 177 -1.35 2.18 12.16
CA LEU A 177 -1.92 3.05 11.15
C LEU A 177 -0.78 3.87 10.50
N SER A 178 -0.50 3.60 9.23
CA SER A 178 0.50 4.31 8.44
C SER A 178 -0.19 5.24 7.44
N VAL A 179 0.03 6.56 7.56
CA VAL A 179 -0.50 7.56 6.61
C VAL A 179 0.65 8.09 5.76
N ILE A 180 0.55 7.93 4.43
CA ILE A 180 1.63 8.23 3.47
C ILE A 180 1.20 9.39 2.56
N ASP A 181 1.79 10.56 2.77
CA ASP A 181 1.56 11.78 1.99
C ASP A 181 2.86 12.21 1.27
N TYR A 182 3.10 11.75 0.07
CA TYR A 182 2.40 10.86 -0.84
C TYR A 182 3.37 9.82 -1.45
N LEU A 183 2.84 8.76 -2.05
CA LEU A 183 3.64 7.78 -2.78
C LEU A 183 4.04 8.37 -4.13
N ARG A 184 5.36 8.63 -4.31
CA ARG A 184 5.91 9.11 -5.58
C ARG A 184 5.88 8.03 -6.65
N VAL A 185 5.51 8.48 -7.85
CA VAL A 185 5.50 7.66 -9.05
C VAL A 185 6.50 8.24 -10.04
N ASN A 186 7.44 7.43 -10.51
CA ASN A 186 8.18 7.76 -11.71
C ASN A 186 7.27 7.51 -12.92
N MET A 187 7.03 8.54 -13.75
CA MET A 187 6.13 8.42 -14.91
C MET A 187 6.56 7.35 -15.91
N GLU A 188 7.88 7.13 -16.06
CA GLU A 188 8.45 6.11 -16.93
C GLU A 188 8.18 4.68 -16.44
N GLN A 189 7.87 4.51 -15.14
CA GLN A 189 7.64 3.23 -14.47
C GLN A 189 6.29 3.20 -13.77
N SER A 190 5.24 3.71 -14.41
CA SER A 190 3.91 3.81 -13.80
C SER A 190 3.33 2.45 -13.36
N TYR A 191 3.72 1.35 -14.00
CA TYR A 191 3.37 -0.01 -13.59
C TYR A 191 4.01 -0.45 -12.25
N ALA A 192 5.19 0.07 -11.91
CA ALA A 192 5.86 -0.25 -10.65
C ALA A 192 5.10 0.25 -9.41
N VAL A 193 4.15 1.16 -9.59
CA VAL A 193 3.31 1.66 -8.50
C VAL A 193 2.40 0.58 -7.92
N THR A 194 1.85 -0.27 -8.77
CA THR A 194 1.05 -1.41 -8.34
C THR A 194 1.86 -2.35 -7.45
N GLU A 195 3.12 -2.62 -7.84
CA GLU A 195 4.04 -3.44 -7.05
C GLU A 195 4.33 -2.80 -5.68
N LYS A 196 4.58 -1.50 -5.63
CA LYS A 196 4.79 -0.77 -4.36
C LYS A 196 3.57 -0.81 -3.43
N LEU A 197 2.36 -0.69 -3.97
CA LEU A 197 1.13 -0.84 -3.18
C LEU A 197 0.96 -2.27 -2.65
N PHE A 198 1.30 -3.26 -3.48
CA PHE A 198 1.29 -4.67 -3.10
C PHE A 198 2.32 -4.97 -2.00
N GLU A 199 3.54 -4.44 -2.10
CA GLU A 199 4.56 -4.56 -1.05
C GLU A 199 4.10 -3.95 0.27
N ILE A 200 3.47 -2.76 0.24
CA ILE A 200 2.88 -2.12 1.42
C ILE A 200 1.80 -3.01 2.02
N PHE A 201 0.86 -3.49 1.21
CA PHE A 201 -0.25 -4.32 1.68
C PHE A 201 0.24 -5.63 2.31
N ASN A 202 1.18 -6.33 1.66
CA ASN A 202 1.76 -7.58 2.18
C ASN A 202 2.55 -7.40 3.47
N LYS A 203 3.00 -6.18 3.78
CA LYS A 203 3.67 -5.87 5.04
C LYS A 203 2.70 -5.80 6.21
N LEU A 204 1.43 -5.47 5.97
CA LEU A 204 0.43 -5.28 7.02
C LEU A 204 0.02 -6.64 7.62
N LYS A 205 -0.13 -6.69 8.95
CA LYS A 205 -0.69 -7.81 9.72
C LYS A 205 -2.05 -7.44 10.31
N THR A 206 -2.08 -6.45 11.17
CA THR A 206 -3.29 -5.87 11.77
C THR A 206 -3.40 -4.37 11.53
N GLY A 207 -2.39 -3.78 10.87
CA GLY A 207 -2.33 -2.36 10.58
C GLY A 207 -3.18 -1.95 9.39
N ILE A 208 -3.25 -0.63 9.18
CA ILE A 208 -3.90 0.00 8.03
C ILE A 208 -2.90 0.97 7.39
N ALA A 209 -2.80 0.96 6.06
CA ALA A 209 -2.06 1.98 5.32
C ALA A 209 -3.02 2.86 4.52
N VAL A 210 -2.91 4.19 4.71
CA VAL A 210 -3.62 5.20 3.91
C VAL A 210 -2.60 5.89 3.01
N VAL A 211 -2.75 5.74 1.70
CA VAL A 211 -1.75 6.17 0.71
C VAL A 211 -2.33 7.20 -0.24
N ALA A 212 -1.80 8.42 -0.19
CA ALA A 212 -2.10 9.45 -1.17
C ALA A 212 -1.29 9.23 -2.44
N MET A 213 -1.94 9.39 -3.60
CA MET A 213 -1.34 9.19 -4.91
C MET A 213 -1.74 10.30 -5.89
N GLN A 214 -0.86 10.60 -6.84
CA GLN A 214 -1.13 11.55 -7.90
C GLN A 214 -1.94 10.90 -9.04
N LYS A 215 -2.98 11.58 -9.53
CA LYS A 215 -3.65 11.24 -10.79
C LYS A 215 -2.86 11.78 -11.98
N PRO A 216 -2.84 11.05 -13.12
CA PRO A 216 -2.33 11.61 -14.37
C PRO A 216 -3.19 12.77 -14.87
N PRO A 217 -2.65 13.63 -15.77
CA PRO A 217 -3.43 14.67 -16.41
C PRO A 217 -4.62 14.11 -17.19
N GLY A 218 -5.68 14.94 -17.36
CA GLY A 218 -6.91 14.57 -18.05
C GLY A 218 -7.99 14.00 -17.12
N GLU A 219 -9.04 13.47 -17.70
CA GLU A 219 -10.23 12.92 -16.99
C GLU A 219 -10.01 11.45 -16.62
N ARG A 220 -9.04 11.16 -15.79
CA ARG A 220 -8.79 9.80 -15.31
C ARG A 220 -9.27 9.63 -13.88
N LYS A 221 -10.03 8.56 -13.63
CA LYS A 221 -10.55 8.23 -12.30
C LYS A 221 -9.44 7.73 -11.36
N LEU A 222 -8.49 6.93 -11.88
CA LEU A 222 -7.46 6.27 -11.09
C LEU A 222 -6.12 7.00 -11.13
N ALA A 223 -5.27 6.75 -10.14
CA ALA A 223 -3.90 7.26 -10.07
C ALA A 223 -3.00 6.71 -11.20
N PHE A 224 -1.76 7.22 -11.28
CA PHE A 224 -0.71 6.59 -12.08
C PHE A 224 -0.60 5.11 -11.70
N GLY A 225 -0.49 4.21 -12.69
CA GLY A 225 -0.58 2.76 -12.54
C GLY A 225 -1.94 2.19 -12.93
N GLY A 226 -2.97 3.03 -13.11
CA GLY A 226 -4.28 2.64 -13.66
C GLY A 226 -4.99 1.58 -12.83
N ALA A 227 -5.65 0.62 -13.51
CA ALA A 227 -6.48 -0.41 -12.86
C ALA A 227 -5.72 -1.24 -11.80
N GLY A 228 -4.41 -1.47 -11.99
CA GLY A 228 -3.59 -2.22 -11.03
C GLY A 228 -3.59 -1.60 -9.63
N THR A 229 -3.68 -0.27 -9.53
CA THR A 229 -3.70 0.43 -8.23
C THR A 229 -4.98 0.17 -7.42
N ALA A 230 -6.02 -0.36 -8.05
CA ALA A 230 -7.30 -0.67 -7.41
C ALA A 230 -7.41 -2.15 -6.98
N PHE A 231 -6.42 -3.01 -7.22
CA PHE A 231 -6.54 -4.44 -6.90
C PHE A 231 -6.56 -4.69 -5.40
N GLU A 232 -5.60 -4.17 -4.64
CA GLU A 232 -5.44 -4.44 -3.21
C GLU A 232 -6.31 -3.55 -2.29
N PRO A 233 -6.54 -2.25 -2.58
CA PRO A 233 -7.24 -1.38 -1.64
C PRO A 233 -8.62 -1.90 -1.25
N SER A 234 -8.94 -1.78 0.05
CA SER A 234 -10.30 -1.99 0.56
C SER A 234 -11.20 -0.79 0.27
N LEU A 235 -10.59 0.39 0.17
CA LEU A 235 -11.23 1.63 -0.24
C LEU A 235 -10.33 2.37 -1.23
N TYR A 236 -10.91 2.83 -2.31
CA TYR A 236 -10.25 3.71 -3.27
C TYR A 236 -11.11 4.96 -3.51
N VAL A 237 -10.58 6.12 -3.18
CA VAL A 237 -11.26 7.41 -3.31
C VAL A 237 -10.57 8.27 -4.36
N GLY A 238 -11.34 8.82 -5.26
CA GLY A 238 -10.91 9.81 -6.24
C GLY A 238 -11.20 11.23 -5.75
N MET A 239 -10.19 12.10 -5.70
CA MET A 239 -10.34 13.52 -5.37
C MET A 239 -10.15 14.38 -6.62
N GLU A 240 -11.04 15.32 -6.84
CA GLU A 240 -10.97 16.29 -7.94
C GLU A 240 -10.99 17.72 -7.39
N SER A 241 -10.28 18.61 -8.08
CA SER A 241 -10.28 20.05 -7.77
C SER A 241 -11.15 20.80 -8.77
N ASN A 242 -12.02 21.67 -8.26
CA ASN A 242 -12.79 22.62 -9.07
C ASN A 242 -12.12 24.01 -9.13
N GLY A 243 -10.87 24.12 -8.64
CA GLY A 243 -10.15 25.37 -8.46
C GLY A 243 -10.50 26.08 -7.13
N SER A 244 -9.80 27.16 -6.81
CA SER A 244 -10.11 28.05 -5.66
C SER A 244 -10.40 27.35 -4.34
N ASN A 245 -9.59 26.33 -3.97
CA ASN A 245 -9.74 25.57 -2.73
C ASN A 245 -11.07 24.80 -2.61
N THR A 246 -11.74 24.50 -3.70
CA THR A 246 -12.93 23.67 -3.77
C THR A 246 -12.66 22.37 -4.50
N GLY A 247 -13.37 21.33 -4.15
CA GLY A 247 -13.26 20.03 -4.79
C GLY A 247 -14.38 19.09 -4.42
N TRP A 248 -14.27 17.89 -4.91
CA TRP A 248 -15.17 16.80 -4.55
C TRP A 248 -14.43 15.48 -4.51
N ILE A 249 -14.98 14.52 -3.78
CA ILE A 249 -14.55 13.13 -3.78
C ILE A 249 -15.63 12.22 -4.32
N GLY A 250 -15.22 11.11 -4.93
CA GLY A 250 -16.07 10.00 -5.30
C GLY A 250 -15.39 8.66 -4.99
N PHE A 251 -16.20 7.62 -4.93
CA PHE A 251 -15.73 6.28 -4.63
C PHE A 251 -15.42 5.51 -5.92
N GLU A 252 -14.20 5.00 -6.03
CA GLU A 252 -13.75 4.18 -7.16
C GLU A 252 -13.78 2.67 -6.82
N LYS A 253 -13.62 2.34 -5.52
CA LYS A 253 -13.76 0.99 -4.99
C LYS A 253 -14.13 1.02 -3.51
N ILE A 254 -15.09 0.19 -3.12
CA ILE A 254 -15.42 -0.11 -1.73
C ILE A 254 -15.53 -1.65 -1.60
N LYS A 255 -14.74 -2.23 -0.71
CA LYS A 255 -14.76 -3.69 -0.46
C LYS A 255 -15.93 -4.10 0.43
N ILE A 256 -16.22 -3.27 1.45
CA ILE A 256 -17.33 -3.50 2.38
C ILE A 256 -18.18 -2.22 2.44
N PRO A 257 -19.25 -2.14 1.63
CA PRO A 257 -20.15 -0.99 1.66
C PRO A 257 -21.03 -1.03 2.92
N ARG A 258 -21.35 0.18 3.43
CA ARG A 258 -22.46 0.38 4.37
C ARG A 258 -23.72 0.73 3.61
N GLN A 259 -24.86 0.22 4.08
CA GLN A 259 -26.17 0.71 3.63
C GLN A 259 -26.47 2.01 4.37
N TYR A 260 -26.15 3.14 3.75
CA TYR A 260 -26.46 4.46 4.28
C TYR A 260 -27.52 5.12 3.42
N GLY A 261 -28.70 5.34 3.99
CA GLY A 261 -29.82 5.98 3.31
C GLY A 261 -30.34 5.28 2.07
N GLY A 262 -29.98 4.00 1.81
CA GLY A 262 -30.37 3.28 0.60
C GLY A 262 -29.68 3.76 -0.68
N VAL A 263 -28.63 4.57 -0.57
CA VAL A 263 -27.91 5.18 -1.69
C VAL A 263 -26.76 4.29 -2.13
N ASP A 264 -26.58 4.13 -3.45
CA ASP A 264 -25.38 3.52 -4.01
C ASP A 264 -24.16 4.43 -3.80
N PRO A 265 -23.16 4.01 -3.02
CA PRO A 265 -21.97 4.84 -2.76
C PRO A 265 -21.25 5.31 -4.03
N TYR A 266 -21.28 4.54 -5.10
CA TYR A 266 -20.62 4.89 -6.36
C TYR A 266 -21.26 6.05 -7.10
N LYS A 267 -22.48 6.42 -6.71
CA LYS A 267 -23.20 7.59 -7.21
C LYS A 267 -23.05 8.82 -6.31
N VAL A 268 -22.33 8.69 -5.20
CA VAL A 268 -22.17 9.79 -4.25
C VAL A 268 -20.95 10.63 -4.61
N LYS A 269 -21.16 11.93 -4.69
CA LYS A 269 -20.10 12.95 -4.70
C LYS A 269 -20.18 13.76 -3.43
N ILE A 270 -19.07 13.86 -2.71
CA ILE A 270 -18.95 14.70 -1.52
C ILE A 270 -18.14 15.92 -1.90
N GLU A 271 -18.81 17.05 -2.01
CA GLU A 271 -18.20 18.35 -2.29
C GLU A 271 -17.68 18.98 -1.03
N TYR A 272 -16.59 19.73 -1.12
CA TYR A 272 -15.94 20.37 0.02
C TYR A 272 -15.19 21.64 -0.38
N ARG A 273 -14.89 22.45 0.63
CA ARG A 273 -13.89 23.51 0.57
C ARG A 273 -12.74 23.20 1.52
N ILE A 274 -11.57 23.81 1.25
CA ILE A 274 -10.37 23.63 2.06
C ILE A 274 -9.90 25.01 2.55
N ASP A 275 -9.78 25.18 3.85
CA ASP A 275 -9.09 26.33 4.41
C ASP A 275 -7.60 26.01 4.64
N SER A 276 -6.74 26.90 4.11
CA SER A 276 -5.28 26.92 4.34
C SER A 276 -4.58 25.58 4.10
N GLY A 277 -5.12 24.76 3.19
CA GLY A 277 -4.58 23.45 2.84
C GLY A 277 -4.65 22.40 3.95
N ALA A 278 -5.49 22.61 4.97
CA ALA A 278 -5.60 21.74 6.13
C ALA A 278 -7.03 21.33 6.47
N THR A 279 -7.95 22.27 6.65
CA THR A 279 -9.28 22.00 7.21
C THR A 279 -10.33 21.93 6.12
N PHE A 280 -11.13 20.85 6.11
CA PHE A 280 -12.31 20.74 5.25
C PHE A 280 -13.50 21.44 5.91
N TYR A 281 -14.27 22.18 5.12
CA TYR A 281 -15.50 22.82 5.53
C TYR A 281 -16.49 22.90 4.37
N ASP A 282 -17.73 23.33 4.62
CA ASP A 282 -18.80 23.44 3.60
C ASP A 282 -18.97 22.11 2.84
N ILE A 283 -19.19 21.03 3.60
CA ILE A 283 -19.24 19.66 3.09
C ILE A 283 -20.68 19.34 2.69
N HIS A 284 -20.89 18.97 1.42
CA HIS A 284 -22.19 18.64 0.84
C HIS A 284 -22.15 17.33 0.08
N GLU A 285 -23.14 16.48 0.32
CA GLU A 285 -23.30 15.23 -0.43
C GLU A 285 -24.26 15.46 -1.61
N LYS A 286 -23.86 15.02 -2.80
CA LYS A 286 -24.70 14.99 -4.01
C LYS A 286 -24.82 13.57 -4.52
N ILE A 287 -26.01 13.17 -4.91
CA ILE A 287 -26.27 11.86 -5.51
C ILE A 287 -26.42 12.08 -7.01
N GLU A 288 -25.58 11.45 -7.80
CA GLU A 288 -25.70 11.45 -9.26
C GLU A 288 -26.87 10.54 -9.69
N ALA A 289 -27.66 11.02 -10.63
CA ALA A 289 -28.84 10.32 -11.14
C ALA A 289 -28.51 8.98 -11.84
#